data_63b6a664d2d985a8583718c7d9ce3364
#
_entry.id   63b6a664d2d985a8583718c7d9ce3364
#
_cell.length_a   1.000
_cell.length_b   1.000
_cell.length_c   1.000
_cell.angle_alpha   90.00
_cell.angle_beta   90.00
_cell.angle_gamma   90.00
#
_symmetry.space_group_name_H-M   'P 1'
#
loop_
_entity.id
_entity.type
_entity.pdbx_description
1 polymer ?
#
loop_
_entity_poly.entity_id
_entity_poly.type
_entity_poly.pdbx_seq_one_letter_code
_entity_poly.pdbx_strand_id
1 'polypeptide(L)'
;NGLDGKWVFTLHNPSVMPFLQYADKRDLREKIFKAYTNRGNNNNENDNKEVVKQLVTARLEKARLMGYEDYAAFVLEENMAKNEKNVYDLLDKIWPSALAKAKEELADINAEIKKEGGNYEAEGWDWRYYFEKAKKAKYNLDENEMRPYFELGHVREGIFYVANKLYGITFTEIKDIPKPDPDALAFECKDKDGTHLGVLYMDFFTRPGKGGGAWCGGYRSQTYKDGKRVAPVVTTVFNFSKPAEGQPALLTADETETVFHEFGHALHSLFCDVHYYGVSDVPRDFVELPSQVDEHWAVEPEVLKVYAKHYQTGEVIPQALVDKMIKSGKYGQGFATTEYLAASYLDMDYHVLKEIPADLDIEKF
;
A
#
# COMPACT_ATOMS: atom_id res chain seq x y z
N ASN A 1 23.79 -9.62 -9.07
CA ASN A 1 24.15 -10.17 -7.73
C ASN A 1 25.47 -10.99 -7.74
N GLY A 2 26.17 -11.08 -8.89
CA GLY A 2 27.45 -11.80 -8.99
C GLY A 2 27.39 -13.32 -8.75
N LEU A 3 26.21 -13.92 -8.90
CA LEU A 3 25.94 -15.33 -8.67
C LEU A 3 25.53 -16.00 -9.98
N ASP A 4 26.51 -16.23 -10.88
CA ASP A 4 26.27 -16.83 -12.19
C ASP A 4 25.59 -18.21 -12.07
N GLY A 5 24.58 -18.43 -12.91
CA GLY A 5 23.82 -19.68 -12.98
C GLY A 5 22.88 -19.94 -11.79
N LYS A 6 22.62 -18.93 -10.94
CA LYS A 6 21.70 -19.04 -9.79
C LYS A 6 20.55 -18.02 -9.88
N TRP A 7 19.38 -18.42 -9.40
CA TRP A 7 18.26 -17.54 -9.18
C TRP A 7 18.33 -16.98 -7.76
N VAL A 8 18.26 -15.66 -7.62
CA VAL A 8 18.34 -14.98 -6.31
C VAL A 8 16.99 -14.35 -6.00
N PHE A 9 16.45 -14.71 -4.85
CA PHE A 9 15.25 -14.10 -4.29
C PHE A 9 15.62 -13.38 -3.00
N THR A 10 15.04 -12.21 -2.79
CA THR A 10 15.25 -11.39 -1.60
C THR A 10 13.98 -11.34 -0.76
N LEU A 11 14.07 -10.78 0.46
CA LEU A 11 12.92 -10.62 1.35
C LEU A 11 12.17 -9.28 1.13
N HIS A 12 12.45 -8.54 0.05
CA HIS A 12 11.66 -7.40 -0.35
C HIS A 12 10.36 -7.86 -1.00
N ASN A 13 9.27 -7.14 -0.76
CA ASN A 13 7.94 -7.52 -1.25
C ASN A 13 7.89 -7.86 -2.75
N PRO A 14 8.48 -7.08 -3.68
CA PRO A 14 8.47 -7.42 -5.10
C PRO A 14 9.18 -8.74 -5.47
N SER A 15 9.96 -9.29 -4.56
CA SER A 15 10.64 -10.59 -4.74
C SER A 15 9.95 -11.72 -3.98
N VAL A 16 9.63 -11.52 -2.70
CA VAL A 16 9.06 -12.58 -1.87
C VAL A 16 7.59 -12.89 -2.22
N MET A 17 6.78 -11.86 -2.53
CA MET A 17 5.36 -12.07 -2.76
C MET A 17 5.09 -12.90 -4.03
N PRO A 18 5.66 -12.58 -5.22
CA PRO A 18 5.51 -13.45 -6.38
C PRO A 18 6.06 -14.87 -6.19
N PHE A 19 7.13 -15.01 -5.38
CA PHE A 19 7.64 -16.34 -5.07
C PHE A 19 6.62 -17.17 -4.28
N LEU A 20 5.98 -16.57 -3.25
CA LEU A 20 4.94 -17.23 -2.47
C LEU A 20 3.66 -17.50 -3.29
N GLN A 21 3.37 -16.69 -4.31
CA GLN A 21 2.21 -16.87 -5.18
C GLN A 21 2.40 -17.97 -6.23
N TYR A 22 3.60 -18.09 -6.81
CA TYR A 22 3.79 -18.85 -8.03
C TYR A 22 4.81 -20.00 -7.95
N ALA A 23 5.62 -20.09 -6.88
CA ALA A 23 6.60 -21.17 -6.78
C ALA A 23 5.96 -22.51 -6.40
N ASP A 24 6.08 -23.53 -7.25
CA ASP A 24 5.47 -24.86 -7.03
C ASP A 24 6.07 -25.61 -5.82
N LYS A 25 7.34 -25.39 -5.52
CA LYS A 25 8.05 -26.11 -4.45
C LYS A 25 7.66 -25.57 -3.07
N ARG A 26 6.82 -26.33 -2.36
CA ARG A 26 6.32 -25.99 -1.03
C ARG A 26 7.42 -25.75 0.01
N ASP A 27 8.46 -26.58 0.01
CA ASP A 27 9.62 -26.46 0.90
C ASP A 27 10.37 -25.13 0.71
N LEU A 28 10.47 -24.63 -0.51
CA LEU A 28 11.07 -23.34 -0.80
C LEU A 28 10.15 -22.18 -0.41
N ARG A 29 8.83 -22.32 -0.57
CA ARG A 29 7.86 -21.33 -0.06
C ARG A 29 7.97 -21.23 1.46
N GLU A 30 7.99 -22.39 2.16
CA GLU A 30 8.17 -22.42 3.61
C GLU A 30 9.46 -21.70 4.04
N LYS A 31 10.58 -22.00 3.36
CA LYS A 31 11.87 -21.42 3.68
C LYS A 31 11.87 -19.90 3.55
N ILE A 32 11.37 -19.36 2.43
CA ILE A 32 11.35 -17.91 2.22
C ILE A 32 10.32 -17.22 3.12
N PHE A 33 9.17 -17.85 3.37
CA PHE A 33 8.15 -17.34 4.28
C PHE A 33 8.70 -17.20 5.71
N LYS A 34 9.33 -18.26 6.24
CA LYS A 34 9.96 -18.22 7.57
C LYS A 34 11.08 -17.19 7.65
N ALA A 35 11.89 -17.03 6.60
CA ALA A 35 12.90 -15.99 6.56
C ALA A 35 12.27 -14.57 6.53
N TYR A 36 11.16 -14.40 5.84
CA TYR A 36 10.44 -13.14 5.76
C TYR A 36 9.77 -12.76 7.09
N THR A 37 9.05 -13.69 7.72
CA THR A 37 8.31 -13.45 8.97
C THR A 37 9.22 -13.32 10.20
N ASN A 38 10.39 -13.98 10.19
CA ASN A 38 11.35 -13.90 11.28
C ASN A 38 12.37 -12.76 11.15
N ARG A 39 12.16 -11.78 10.26
CA ARG A 39 13.04 -10.60 10.20
C ARG A 39 13.00 -9.86 11.54
N GLY A 40 14.19 -9.58 12.09
CA GLY A 40 14.33 -8.95 13.41
C GLY A 40 14.02 -9.86 14.61
N ASN A 41 13.82 -11.16 14.39
CA ASN A 41 13.55 -12.18 15.42
C ASN A 41 14.45 -13.43 15.25
N ASN A 42 15.77 -13.24 15.15
CA ASN A 42 16.72 -14.33 14.89
C ASN A 42 17.78 -14.49 15.98
N ASN A 43 17.65 -13.84 17.13
CA ASN A 43 18.60 -13.86 18.24
C ASN A 43 20.05 -13.53 17.79
N ASN A 44 20.21 -12.59 16.88
CA ASN A 44 21.49 -12.10 16.36
C ASN A 44 21.59 -10.56 16.51
N GLU A 45 22.62 -9.96 15.92
CA GLU A 45 22.86 -8.51 15.98
C GLU A 45 21.74 -7.64 15.37
N ASN A 46 20.85 -8.24 14.57
CA ASN A 46 19.69 -7.57 13.97
C ASN A 46 18.37 -7.92 14.70
N ASP A 47 18.44 -8.52 15.90
CA ASP A 47 17.24 -8.82 16.68
C ASP A 47 16.61 -7.57 17.27
N ASN A 48 15.30 -7.41 17.08
CA ASN A 48 14.57 -6.20 17.45
C ASN A 48 13.70 -6.34 18.70
N LYS A 49 13.66 -7.51 19.35
CA LYS A 49 12.79 -7.72 20.54
C LYS A 49 13.06 -6.71 21.65
N GLU A 50 14.33 -6.50 21.98
CA GLU A 50 14.69 -5.51 22.99
C GLU A 50 14.42 -4.08 22.53
N VAL A 51 14.60 -3.79 21.24
CA VAL A 51 14.27 -2.46 20.65
C VAL A 51 12.77 -2.18 20.74
N VAL A 52 11.89 -3.17 20.46
CA VAL A 52 10.44 -3.04 20.62
C VAL A 52 10.09 -2.71 22.06
N LYS A 53 10.67 -3.44 23.03
CA LYS A 53 10.45 -3.17 24.47
C LYS A 53 10.87 -1.75 24.87
N GLN A 54 12.04 -1.30 24.43
CA GLN A 54 12.51 0.06 24.68
C GLN A 54 11.60 1.10 24.02
N LEU A 55 11.13 0.85 22.80
CA LEU A 55 10.23 1.74 22.09
C LEU A 55 8.90 1.93 22.84
N VAL A 56 8.25 0.84 23.27
CA VAL A 56 6.99 0.87 24.02
C VAL A 56 7.18 1.58 25.36
N THR A 57 8.31 1.30 26.04
CA THR A 57 8.68 1.97 27.31
C THR A 57 8.82 3.48 27.12
N ALA A 58 9.62 3.90 26.13
CA ALA A 58 9.84 5.31 25.87
C ALA A 58 8.55 6.05 25.46
N ARG A 59 7.65 5.39 24.73
CA ARG A 59 6.34 5.93 24.38
C ARG A 59 5.46 6.15 25.61
N LEU A 60 5.42 5.19 26.53
CA LEU A 60 4.70 5.34 27.80
C LEU A 60 5.28 6.46 28.68
N GLU A 61 6.61 6.55 28.80
CA GLU A 61 7.30 7.63 29.51
C GLU A 61 6.96 8.99 28.92
N LYS A 62 6.97 9.10 27.58
CA LYS A 62 6.58 10.32 26.87
C LYS A 62 5.12 10.71 27.19
N ALA A 63 4.18 9.77 27.12
CA ALA A 63 2.78 10.03 27.41
C ALA A 63 2.61 10.54 28.85
N ARG A 64 3.26 9.92 29.84
CA ARG A 64 3.24 10.35 31.24
C ARG A 64 3.83 11.74 31.45
N LEU A 65 4.94 12.03 30.78
CA LEU A 65 5.53 13.37 30.82
C LEU A 65 4.56 14.44 30.29
N MET A 66 3.71 14.06 29.32
CA MET A 66 2.69 14.93 28.76
C MET A 66 1.36 14.95 29.57
N GLY A 67 1.26 14.15 30.65
CA GLY A 67 0.10 14.12 31.56
C GLY A 67 -0.97 13.07 31.22
N TYR A 68 -0.65 12.10 30.37
CA TYR A 68 -1.56 11.01 29.96
C TYR A 68 -1.23 9.71 30.70
N GLU A 69 -2.24 8.84 30.88
CA GLU A 69 -2.06 7.56 31.57
C GLU A 69 -1.26 6.55 30.75
N ASP A 70 -1.44 6.57 29.43
CA ASP A 70 -0.80 5.68 28.47
C ASP A 70 -0.58 6.38 27.11
N TYR A 71 0.08 5.70 26.20
CA TYR A 71 0.45 6.29 24.91
C TYR A 71 -0.72 6.38 23.93
N ALA A 72 -1.69 5.44 24.02
CA ALA A 72 -2.90 5.50 23.19
C ALA A 72 -3.73 6.74 23.52
N ALA A 73 -3.98 7.03 24.81
CA ALA A 73 -4.67 8.25 25.24
C ALA A 73 -3.97 9.52 24.71
N PHE A 74 -2.64 9.58 24.79
CA PHE A 74 -1.88 10.72 24.28
C PHE A 74 -2.06 10.92 22.77
N VAL A 75 -1.98 9.86 21.99
CA VAL A 75 -2.07 9.95 20.51
C VAL A 75 -3.50 10.21 20.04
N LEU A 76 -4.48 9.56 20.67
CA LEU A 76 -5.88 9.60 20.24
C LEU A 76 -6.57 10.94 20.52
N GLU A 77 -6.05 11.76 21.43
CA GLU A 77 -6.65 13.08 21.73
C GLU A 77 -6.78 13.95 20.47
N GLU A 78 -5.77 13.93 19.59
CA GLU A 78 -5.75 14.71 18.34
C GLU A 78 -6.38 13.98 17.16
N ASN A 79 -6.73 12.69 17.31
CA ASN A 79 -7.36 11.89 16.26
C ASN A 79 -8.89 11.93 16.35
N MET A 80 -9.59 11.51 15.28
CA MET A 80 -11.07 11.48 15.24
C MET A 80 -11.65 10.46 16.22
N ALA A 81 -10.94 9.36 16.47
CA ALA A 81 -11.35 8.31 17.41
C ALA A 81 -11.44 8.83 18.87
N LYS A 82 -10.61 9.80 19.26
CA LYS A 82 -10.61 10.50 20.55
C LYS A 82 -10.17 9.69 21.77
N ASN A 83 -10.44 8.40 21.83
CA ASN A 83 -10.12 7.54 22.97
C ASN A 83 -10.06 6.06 22.53
N GLU A 84 -9.49 5.24 23.41
CA GLU A 84 -9.27 3.80 23.18
C GLU A 84 -10.58 3.04 22.99
N LYS A 85 -11.61 3.41 23.76
CA LYS A 85 -12.92 2.77 23.66
C LYS A 85 -13.50 2.86 22.25
N ASN A 86 -13.42 4.01 21.64
CA ASN A 86 -13.93 4.21 20.26
C ASN A 86 -13.14 3.38 19.24
N VAL A 87 -11.83 3.19 19.46
CA VAL A 87 -11.01 2.33 18.61
C VAL A 87 -11.44 0.88 18.75
N TYR A 88 -11.50 0.34 19.99
CA TYR A 88 -11.91 -1.05 20.19
C TYR A 88 -13.37 -1.29 19.75
N ASP A 89 -14.29 -0.36 19.97
CA ASP A 89 -15.67 -0.46 19.48
C ASP A 89 -15.74 -0.66 17.96
N LEU A 90 -14.85 0.01 17.20
CA LEU A 90 -14.73 -0.15 15.75
C LEU A 90 -14.12 -1.50 15.37
N LEU A 91 -13.00 -1.87 15.99
CA LEU A 91 -12.30 -3.12 15.73
C LEU A 91 -13.21 -4.32 16.05
N ASP A 92 -13.85 -4.33 17.22
CA ASP A 92 -14.76 -5.38 17.69
C ASP A 92 -16.00 -5.53 16.79
N LYS A 93 -16.46 -4.43 16.19
CA LYS A 93 -17.57 -4.45 15.25
C LYS A 93 -17.23 -5.13 13.92
N ILE A 94 -15.99 -4.96 13.45
CA ILE A 94 -15.54 -5.47 12.14
C ILE A 94 -15.00 -6.90 12.26
N TRP A 95 -14.28 -7.21 13.34
CA TRP A 95 -13.55 -8.46 13.54
C TRP A 95 -14.36 -9.73 13.29
N PRO A 96 -15.58 -9.92 13.82
CA PRO A 96 -16.32 -11.17 13.66
C PRO A 96 -16.63 -11.48 12.20
N SER A 97 -16.99 -10.44 11.42
CA SER A 97 -17.33 -10.59 10.00
C SER A 97 -16.08 -10.86 9.15
N ALA A 98 -14.98 -10.17 9.44
CA ALA A 98 -13.71 -10.38 8.77
C ALA A 98 -13.18 -11.79 9.01
N LEU A 99 -13.15 -12.24 10.27
CA LEU A 99 -12.69 -13.58 10.66
C LEU A 99 -13.57 -14.69 10.07
N ALA A 100 -14.90 -14.51 10.05
CA ALA A 100 -15.80 -15.48 9.42
C ALA A 100 -15.49 -15.62 7.93
N LYS A 101 -15.26 -14.49 7.24
CA LYS A 101 -14.91 -14.47 5.82
C LYS A 101 -13.53 -15.07 5.54
N ALA A 102 -12.53 -14.79 6.37
CA ALA A 102 -11.21 -15.40 6.28
C ALA A 102 -11.25 -16.93 6.44
N LYS A 103 -12.13 -17.44 7.32
CA LYS A 103 -12.35 -18.90 7.47
C LYS A 103 -12.98 -19.54 6.23
N GLU A 104 -13.90 -18.84 5.53
CA GLU A 104 -14.43 -19.31 4.24
C GLU A 104 -13.34 -19.36 3.18
N GLU A 105 -12.48 -18.35 3.11
CA GLU A 105 -11.33 -18.30 2.20
C GLU A 105 -10.32 -19.40 2.49
N LEU A 106 -10.05 -19.69 3.76
CA LEU A 106 -9.22 -20.82 4.17
C LEU A 106 -9.81 -22.17 3.74
N ALA A 107 -11.14 -22.31 3.81
CA ALA A 107 -11.81 -23.53 3.34
C ALA A 107 -11.66 -23.72 1.82
N ASP A 108 -11.77 -22.64 1.03
CA ASP A 108 -11.50 -22.65 -0.42
C ASP A 108 -10.06 -23.10 -0.71
N ILE A 109 -9.08 -22.56 0.02
CA ILE A 109 -7.65 -22.91 -0.08
C ILE A 109 -7.43 -24.40 0.24
N ASN A 110 -7.98 -24.89 1.35
CA ASN A 110 -7.85 -26.29 1.74
C ASN A 110 -8.55 -27.25 0.74
N ALA A 111 -9.60 -26.79 0.06
CA ALA A 111 -10.24 -27.55 -1.01
C ALA A 111 -9.32 -27.71 -2.23
N GLU A 112 -8.60 -26.65 -2.63
CA GLU A 112 -7.61 -26.72 -3.73
C GLU A 112 -6.42 -27.62 -3.37
N ILE A 113 -5.93 -27.59 -2.12
CA ILE A 113 -4.88 -28.49 -1.62
C ILE A 113 -5.33 -29.95 -1.80
N LYS A 114 -6.55 -30.30 -1.34
CA LYS A 114 -7.11 -31.65 -1.45
C LYS A 114 -7.31 -32.08 -2.90
N LYS A 115 -7.74 -31.19 -3.77
CA LYS A 115 -7.94 -31.43 -5.21
C LYS A 115 -6.62 -31.78 -5.91
N GLU A 116 -5.50 -31.21 -5.47
CA GLU A 116 -4.15 -31.53 -5.95
C GLU A 116 -3.53 -32.77 -5.27
N GLY A 117 -4.27 -33.46 -4.41
CA GLY A 117 -3.81 -34.66 -3.70
C GLY A 117 -3.02 -34.38 -2.44
N GLY A 118 -2.99 -33.12 -1.96
CA GLY A 118 -2.38 -32.75 -0.70
C GLY A 118 -3.16 -33.31 0.50
N ASN A 119 -2.44 -33.89 1.46
CA ASN A 119 -3.02 -34.44 2.69
C ASN A 119 -2.51 -33.64 3.92
N TYR A 120 -2.68 -32.30 3.84
CA TYR A 120 -2.30 -31.37 4.90
C TYR A 120 -3.25 -30.17 4.88
N GLU A 121 -3.34 -29.46 5.99
CA GLU A 121 -4.01 -28.15 6.07
C GLU A 121 -3.04 -27.03 5.65
N ALA A 122 -3.61 -25.93 5.16
CA ALA A 122 -2.82 -24.79 4.70
C ALA A 122 -2.07 -24.14 5.85
N GLU A 123 -0.81 -23.88 5.61
CA GLU A 123 0.07 -23.06 6.46
C GLU A 123 0.27 -21.67 5.82
N GLY A 124 0.89 -20.74 6.55
CA GLY A 124 1.10 -19.37 6.06
C GLY A 124 1.84 -19.28 4.71
N TRP A 125 2.77 -20.19 4.44
CA TRP A 125 3.50 -20.31 3.17
C TRP A 125 2.67 -20.93 2.03
N ASP A 126 1.51 -21.51 2.31
CA ASP A 126 0.60 -22.08 1.32
C ASP A 126 -0.48 -21.09 0.91
N TRP A 127 -0.79 -20.10 1.78
CA TRP A 127 -1.89 -19.18 1.60
C TRP A 127 -1.88 -18.52 0.22
N ARG A 128 -0.85 -17.76 -0.13
CA ARG A 128 -0.79 -16.99 -1.38
C ARG A 128 -0.83 -17.88 -2.61
N TYR A 129 -0.15 -19.04 -2.57
CA TYR A 129 -0.10 -19.97 -3.69
C TYR A 129 -1.47 -20.59 -4.00
N TYR A 130 -2.15 -21.11 -2.99
CA TYR A 130 -3.47 -21.71 -3.18
C TYR A 130 -4.59 -20.67 -3.28
N PHE A 131 -4.41 -19.50 -2.73
CA PHE A 131 -5.32 -18.37 -2.91
C PHE A 131 -5.46 -18.00 -4.39
N GLU A 132 -4.36 -17.86 -5.13
CA GLU A 132 -4.38 -17.58 -6.56
C GLU A 132 -5.09 -18.70 -7.35
N LYS A 133 -4.87 -19.97 -6.99
CA LYS A 133 -5.55 -21.11 -7.61
C LYS A 133 -7.05 -21.12 -7.32
N ALA A 134 -7.45 -20.85 -6.09
CA ALA A 134 -8.86 -20.76 -5.69
C ALA A 134 -9.56 -19.58 -6.39
N LYS A 135 -8.90 -18.41 -6.44
CA LYS A 135 -9.38 -17.21 -7.16
C LYS A 135 -9.58 -17.51 -8.64
N LYS A 136 -8.59 -18.13 -9.29
CA LYS A 136 -8.67 -18.55 -10.70
C LYS A 136 -9.78 -19.57 -10.93
N ALA A 137 -9.92 -20.58 -10.07
CA ALA A 137 -10.97 -21.59 -10.19
C ALA A 137 -12.38 -21.00 -10.02
N LYS A 138 -12.56 -20.04 -9.10
CA LYS A 138 -13.83 -19.44 -8.74
C LYS A 138 -14.31 -18.37 -9.72
N TYR A 139 -13.39 -17.57 -10.24
CA TYR A 139 -13.70 -16.39 -11.06
C TYR A 139 -13.24 -16.51 -12.52
N ASN A 140 -12.49 -17.56 -12.84
CA ASN A 140 -11.89 -17.75 -14.17
C ASN A 140 -11.09 -16.51 -14.61
N LEU A 141 -10.32 -15.92 -13.68
CA LEU A 141 -9.46 -14.76 -13.89
C LEU A 141 -8.01 -15.16 -13.68
N ASP A 142 -7.18 -14.82 -14.64
CA ASP A 142 -5.72 -14.82 -14.53
C ASP A 142 -5.23 -13.38 -14.54
N GLU A 143 -4.56 -12.94 -13.51
CA GLU A 143 -4.04 -11.56 -13.44
C GLU A 143 -3.09 -11.21 -14.60
N ASN A 144 -2.39 -12.20 -15.13
CA ASN A 144 -1.52 -12.00 -16.27
C ASN A 144 -2.28 -11.64 -17.57
N GLU A 145 -3.57 -11.95 -17.66
CA GLU A 145 -4.43 -11.52 -18.77
C GLU A 145 -4.74 -10.01 -18.74
N MET A 146 -4.67 -9.38 -17.54
CA MET A 146 -4.97 -7.97 -17.35
C MET A 146 -3.73 -7.07 -17.51
N ARG A 147 -2.55 -7.53 -17.10
CA ARG A 147 -1.32 -6.74 -17.10
C ARG A 147 -1.03 -6.02 -18.43
N PRO A 148 -1.25 -6.61 -19.62
CA PRO A 148 -1.03 -5.92 -20.88
C PRO A 148 -1.84 -4.65 -21.08
N TYR A 149 -2.93 -4.45 -20.33
CA TYR A 149 -3.79 -3.27 -20.39
C TYR A 149 -3.41 -2.19 -19.37
N PHE A 150 -2.54 -2.51 -18.42
CA PHE A 150 -2.11 -1.60 -17.35
C PHE A 150 -0.65 -1.17 -17.53
N GLU A 151 -0.34 -0.62 -18.70
CA GLU A 151 0.96 -0.01 -18.95
C GLU A 151 1.07 1.29 -18.12
N LEU A 152 2.20 1.47 -17.43
CA LEU A 152 2.42 2.54 -16.45
C LEU A 152 2.17 3.95 -17.02
N GLY A 153 2.60 4.22 -18.25
CA GLY A 153 2.36 5.50 -18.90
C GLY A 153 0.87 5.77 -19.13
N HIS A 154 0.15 4.75 -19.58
CA HIS A 154 -1.31 4.84 -19.74
C HIS A 154 -2.03 5.01 -18.39
N VAL A 155 -1.62 4.31 -17.34
CA VAL A 155 -2.19 4.47 -15.98
C VAL A 155 -1.99 5.89 -15.49
N ARG A 156 -0.79 6.47 -15.68
CA ARG A 156 -0.52 7.88 -15.37
C ARG A 156 -1.43 8.84 -16.16
N GLU A 157 -1.66 8.59 -17.43
CA GLU A 157 -2.64 9.37 -18.22
C GLU A 157 -4.04 9.24 -17.64
N GLY A 158 -4.41 8.07 -17.12
CA GLY A 158 -5.69 7.82 -16.46
C GLY A 158 -5.91 8.70 -15.25
N ILE A 159 -4.96 8.77 -14.33
CA ILE A 159 -5.07 9.63 -13.14
C ILE A 159 -5.12 11.12 -13.52
N PHE A 160 -4.34 11.54 -14.51
CA PHE A 160 -4.40 12.93 -15.00
C PHE A 160 -5.72 13.26 -15.68
N TYR A 161 -6.31 12.31 -16.40
CA TYR A 161 -7.64 12.45 -16.97
C TYR A 161 -8.71 12.63 -15.88
N VAL A 162 -8.67 11.81 -14.82
CA VAL A 162 -9.61 11.93 -13.70
C VAL A 162 -9.48 13.30 -13.03
N ALA A 163 -8.28 13.73 -12.69
CA ALA A 163 -8.05 15.04 -12.08
C ALA A 163 -8.52 16.20 -12.97
N ASN A 164 -8.30 16.10 -14.28
CA ASN A 164 -8.80 17.10 -15.22
C ASN A 164 -10.34 17.12 -15.28
N LYS A 165 -10.99 15.95 -15.30
CA LYS A 165 -12.46 15.85 -15.33
C LYS A 165 -13.11 16.36 -14.05
N LEU A 166 -12.55 16.03 -12.89
CA LEU A 166 -13.11 16.42 -11.60
C LEU A 166 -12.84 17.88 -11.27
N TYR A 167 -11.64 18.37 -11.54
CA TYR A 167 -11.14 19.64 -11.02
C TYR A 167 -10.69 20.62 -12.10
N GLY A 168 -10.51 20.18 -13.34
CA GLY A 168 -10.02 21.01 -14.45
C GLY A 168 -8.50 21.23 -14.44
N ILE A 169 -7.77 20.59 -13.51
CA ILE A 169 -6.31 20.75 -13.41
C ILE A 169 -5.58 20.03 -14.55
N THR A 170 -4.40 20.53 -14.86
CA THR A 170 -3.55 20.00 -15.93
C THR A 170 -2.14 19.71 -15.43
N PHE A 171 -1.48 18.75 -16.07
CA PHE A 171 -0.12 18.31 -15.73
C PHE A 171 0.77 18.41 -16.97
N THR A 172 1.90 19.12 -16.86
CA THR A 172 2.87 19.27 -17.94
C THR A 172 4.22 18.80 -17.46
N GLU A 173 4.84 17.84 -18.17
CA GLU A 173 6.15 17.30 -17.77
C GLU A 173 7.22 18.39 -17.80
N ILE A 174 8.04 18.44 -16.74
CA ILE A 174 9.22 19.29 -16.61
C ILE A 174 10.47 18.40 -16.68
N LYS A 175 11.34 18.64 -17.66
CA LYS A 175 12.54 17.81 -17.87
C LYS A 175 13.79 18.40 -17.20
N ASP A 176 13.89 19.71 -17.15
CA ASP A 176 15.11 20.44 -16.77
C ASP A 176 15.11 20.86 -15.29
N ILE A 177 14.75 19.94 -14.39
CA ILE A 177 14.82 20.14 -12.93
C ILE A 177 15.54 18.99 -12.25
N PRO A 178 16.16 19.21 -11.08
CA PRO A 178 16.76 18.13 -10.30
C PRO A 178 15.73 17.06 -9.96
N LYS A 179 16.08 15.79 -10.08
CA LYS A 179 15.23 14.64 -9.79
C LYS A 179 15.89 13.75 -8.74
N PRO A 180 15.12 13.07 -7.87
CA PRO A 180 15.65 12.13 -6.89
C PRO A 180 16.32 10.91 -7.53
N ASP A 181 15.89 10.55 -8.74
CA ASP A 181 16.41 9.46 -9.55
C ASP A 181 16.25 9.80 -11.04
N PRO A 182 17.13 9.35 -11.94
CA PRO A 182 17.00 9.59 -13.38
C PRO A 182 15.68 9.11 -13.99
N ASP A 183 15.09 8.04 -13.45
CA ASP A 183 13.82 7.48 -13.92
C ASP A 183 12.59 8.22 -13.33
N ALA A 184 12.77 9.09 -12.34
CA ALA A 184 11.67 9.88 -11.78
C ALA A 184 11.16 10.91 -12.80
N LEU A 185 9.86 11.11 -12.80
CA LEU A 185 9.20 12.13 -13.60
C LEU A 185 8.80 13.32 -12.74
N ALA A 186 8.69 14.48 -13.36
CA ALA A 186 8.25 15.69 -12.68
C ALA A 186 7.25 16.46 -13.56
N PHE A 187 6.20 16.98 -12.94
CA PHE A 187 5.11 17.67 -13.63
C PHE A 187 4.80 19.01 -12.97
N GLU A 188 4.62 20.05 -13.78
CA GLU A 188 3.96 21.28 -13.35
C GLU A 188 2.46 21.03 -13.31
N CYS A 189 1.84 21.32 -12.16
CA CYS A 189 0.40 21.22 -11.97
C CYS A 189 -0.22 22.63 -12.02
N LYS A 190 -1.21 22.81 -12.88
CA LYS A 190 -1.93 24.09 -13.04
C LYS A 190 -3.42 23.91 -12.84
N ASP A 191 -4.04 24.90 -12.21
CA ASP A 191 -5.50 25.00 -12.10
C ASP A 191 -6.13 25.28 -13.48
N LYS A 192 -7.44 25.16 -13.57
CA LYS A 192 -8.25 25.42 -14.77
C LYS A 192 -8.07 26.82 -15.38
N ASP A 193 -7.68 27.79 -14.56
CA ASP A 193 -7.40 29.17 -15.00
C ASP A 193 -5.93 29.39 -15.40
N GLY A 194 -5.09 28.33 -15.34
CA GLY A 194 -3.66 28.38 -15.62
C GLY A 194 -2.79 28.75 -14.44
N THR A 195 -3.36 29.00 -13.26
CA THR A 195 -2.61 29.30 -12.04
C THR A 195 -1.73 28.10 -11.63
N HIS A 196 -0.48 28.35 -11.27
CA HIS A 196 0.44 27.32 -10.80
C HIS A 196 0.00 26.80 -9.42
N LEU A 197 -0.39 25.51 -9.34
CA LEU A 197 -0.76 24.84 -8.10
C LEU A 197 0.45 24.28 -7.37
N GLY A 198 1.36 23.63 -8.08
CA GLY A 198 2.52 22.99 -7.49
C GLY A 198 3.33 22.17 -8.48
N VAL A 199 4.31 21.43 -7.96
CA VAL A 199 5.09 20.45 -8.72
C VAL A 199 4.86 19.07 -8.14
N LEU A 200 4.59 18.09 -9.00
CA LEU A 200 4.45 16.69 -8.65
C LEU A 200 5.63 15.89 -9.19
N TYR A 201 6.39 15.24 -8.31
CA TYR A 201 7.34 14.20 -8.67
C TYR A 201 6.69 12.83 -8.57
N MET A 202 7.01 11.94 -9.51
CA MET A 202 6.57 10.54 -9.50
C MET A 202 7.77 9.62 -9.65
N ASP A 203 8.05 8.83 -8.62
CA ASP A 203 9.20 7.92 -8.53
C ASP A 203 8.71 6.47 -8.45
N PHE A 204 8.69 5.78 -9.59
CA PHE A 204 7.95 4.53 -9.75
C PHE A 204 8.74 3.27 -9.36
N PHE A 205 10.05 3.21 -9.59
CA PHE A 205 10.76 1.94 -9.56
C PHE A 205 11.55 1.69 -8.28
N THR A 206 11.57 0.41 -7.86
CA THR A 206 12.41 -0.03 -6.74
C THR A 206 13.90 0.08 -7.08
N ARG A 207 14.72 0.37 -6.06
CA ARG A 207 16.18 0.41 -6.15
C ARG A 207 16.82 0.23 -4.78
N PRO A 208 18.12 -0.12 -4.70
CA PRO A 208 18.84 -0.17 -3.43
C PRO A 208 18.76 1.16 -2.67
N GLY A 209 18.49 1.08 -1.36
CA GLY A 209 18.37 2.24 -0.48
C GLY A 209 17.02 2.97 -0.51
N LYS A 210 16.10 2.61 -1.40
CA LYS A 210 14.73 3.13 -1.41
C LYS A 210 13.87 2.41 -0.37
N GLY A 211 13.08 3.14 0.41
CA GLY A 211 12.08 2.57 1.33
C GLY A 211 11.03 1.75 0.56
N GLY A 212 10.57 0.64 1.15
CA GLY A 212 9.56 -0.22 0.53
C GLY A 212 8.14 0.35 0.63
N GLY A 213 7.20 -0.29 -0.09
CA GLY A 213 5.81 0.15 -0.19
C GLY A 213 5.60 1.31 -1.15
N ALA A 214 4.44 1.98 -1.05
CA ALA A 214 4.16 3.23 -1.75
C ALA A 214 3.81 4.31 -0.73
N TRP A 215 4.05 5.56 -1.06
CA TRP A 215 3.74 6.69 -0.19
C TRP A 215 3.76 8.01 -0.95
N CYS A 216 2.97 8.96 -0.44
CA CYS A 216 3.02 10.36 -0.84
C CYS A 216 3.72 11.21 0.22
N GLY A 217 4.49 12.18 -0.22
CA GLY A 217 5.17 13.13 0.65
C GLY A 217 5.47 14.43 -0.09
N GLY A 218 6.35 15.26 0.47
CA GLY A 218 6.69 16.51 -0.18
C GLY A 218 8.07 17.03 0.20
N TYR A 219 8.67 17.74 -0.73
CA TYR A 219 9.91 18.47 -0.50
C TYR A 219 9.65 19.89 0.02
N ARG A 220 8.43 20.39 -0.17
CA ARG A 220 7.98 21.69 0.33
C ARG A 220 6.48 21.67 0.52
N SER A 221 6.02 22.05 1.71
CA SER A 221 4.60 22.25 2.00
C SER A 221 4.11 23.58 1.44
N GLN A 222 2.81 23.65 1.12
CA GLN A 222 2.19 24.91 0.77
C GLN A 222 2.17 25.85 1.99
N THR A 223 2.35 27.13 1.75
CA THR A 223 2.24 28.19 2.76
C THR A 223 2.07 29.54 2.07
N TYR A 224 2.00 30.62 2.87
CA TYR A 224 2.13 31.98 2.40
C TYR A 224 3.39 32.63 2.98
N LYS A 225 4.11 33.38 2.13
CA LYS A 225 5.25 34.19 2.52
C LYS A 225 5.12 35.58 1.89
N ASP A 226 5.20 36.61 2.71
CA ASP A 226 5.08 38.00 2.25
C ASP A 226 3.78 38.25 1.43
N GLY A 227 2.65 37.67 1.87
CA GLY A 227 1.36 37.76 1.20
C GLY A 227 1.23 36.98 -0.12
N LYS A 228 2.24 36.19 -0.51
CA LYS A 228 2.24 35.39 -1.74
C LYS A 228 2.15 33.90 -1.41
N ARG A 229 1.33 33.18 -2.17
CA ARG A 229 1.25 31.73 -2.06
C ARG A 229 2.57 31.09 -2.48
N VAL A 230 3.12 30.23 -1.63
CA VAL A 230 4.25 29.36 -1.92
C VAL A 230 3.69 27.99 -2.27
N ALA A 231 3.81 27.60 -3.53
CA ALA A 231 3.25 26.35 -4.03
C ALA A 231 3.98 25.12 -3.43
N PRO A 232 3.27 24.01 -3.18
CA PRO A 232 3.88 22.78 -2.68
C PRO A 232 4.73 22.10 -3.75
N VAL A 233 5.69 21.29 -3.29
CA VAL A 233 6.44 20.33 -4.12
C VAL A 233 6.17 18.95 -3.55
N VAL A 234 5.33 18.21 -4.22
CA VAL A 234 4.78 16.91 -3.80
C VAL A 234 5.54 15.79 -4.50
N THR A 235 5.64 14.64 -3.87
CA THR A 235 6.20 13.42 -4.48
C THR A 235 5.35 12.23 -4.16
N THR A 236 5.07 11.41 -5.17
CA THR A 236 4.54 10.05 -5.01
C THR A 236 5.65 9.06 -5.31
N VAL A 237 5.81 8.09 -4.41
CA VAL A 237 6.89 7.11 -4.45
C VAL A 237 6.29 5.71 -4.47
N PHE A 238 6.77 4.90 -5.39
CA PHE A 238 6.35 3.51 -5.58
C PHE A 238 7.56 2.57 -5.57
N ASN A 239 7.32 1.29 -5.55
CA ASN A 239 8.37 0.26 -5.63
C ASN A 239 8.01 -0.81 -6.66
N PHE A 240 7.55 -0.39 -7.84
CA PHE A 240 7.27 -1.31 -8.93
C PHE A 240 8.57 -1.93 -9.49
N SER A 241 8.45 -3.11 -10.05
CA SER A 241 9.59 -3.76 -10.72
C SER A 241 9.99 -2.97 -11.95
N LYS A 242 11.26 -2.54 -12.02
CA LYS A 242 11.79 -1.89 -13.23
C LYS A 242 11.82 -2.90 -14.37
N PRO A 243 11.20 -2.63 -15.53
CA PRO A 243 11.25 -3.52 -16.68
C PRO A 243 12.66 -3.62 -17.25
N ALA A 244 12.93 -4.69 -18.01
CA ALA A 244 14.14 -4.77 -18.80
C ALA A 244 14.17 -3.64 -19.83
N GLU A 245 15.37 -3.26 -20.26
CA GLU A 245 15.56 -2.20 -21.26
C GLU A 245 14.73 -2.47 -22.53
N GLY A 246 13.98 -1.46 -22.97
CA GLY A 246 13.10 -1.57 -24.14
C GLY A 246 11.77 -2.31 -23.90
N GLN A 247 11.49 -2.74 -22.66
CA GLN A 247 10.21 -3.34 -22.31
C GLN A 247 9.31 -2.35 -21.56
N PRO A 248 7.98 -2.40 -21.75
CA PRO A 248 7.04 -1.57 -20.99
C PRO A 248 6.95 -2.02 -19.54
N ALA A 249 6.65 -1.09 -18.63
CA ALA A 249 6.28 -1.40 -17.28
C ALA A 249 4.78 -1.77 -17.25
N LEU A 250 4.48 -3.04 -17.05
CA LEU A 250 3.12 -3.57 -16.99
C LEU A 250 2.74 -3.84 -15.53
N LEU A 251 1.77 -3.09 -15.02
CA LEU A 251 1.32 -3.16 -13.64
C LEU A 251 0.32 -4.31 -13.42
N THR A 252 0.19 -4.74 -12.17
CA THR A 252 -0.97 -5.52 -11.73
C THR A 252 -2.18 -4.60 -11.51
N ALA A 253 -3.35 -5.16 -11.26
CA ALA A 253 -4.53 -4.37 -10.87
C ALA A 253 -4.29 -3.65 -9.53
N ASP A 254 -3.68 -4.31 -8.57
CA ASP A 254 -3.32 -3.78 -7.25
C ASP A 254 -2.28 -2.63 -7.35
N GLU A 255 -1.23 -2.82 -8.16
CA GLU A 255 -0.27 -1.75 -8.44
C GLU A 255 -0.91 -0.54 -9.14
N THR A 256 -1.90 -0.79 -10.01
CA THR A 256 -2.67 0.27 -10.67
C THR A 256 -3.53 1.04 -9.66
N GLU A 257 -4.26 0.34 -8.79
CA GLU A 257 -5.03 0.94 -7.70
C GLU A 257 -4.13 1.78 -6.78
N THR A 258 -2.93 1.27 -6.45
CA THR A 258 -1.92 2.01 -5.68
C THR A 258 -1.51 3.33 -6.35
N VAL A 259 -1.43 3.40 -7.69
CA VAL A 259 -1.15 4.68 -8.39
C VAL A 259 -2.26 5.69 -8.16
N PHE A 260 -3.53 5.27 -8.22
CA PHE A 260 -4.66 6.14 -7.92
C PHE A 260 -4.66 6.57 -6.46
N HIS A 261 -4.40 5.65 -5.53
CA HIS A 261 -4.31 5.91 -4.10
C HIS A 261 -3.30 7.03 -3.78
N GLU A 262 -2.04 6.86 -4.19
CA GLU A 262 -0.98 7.85 -3.92
C GLU A 262 -1.26 9.18 -4.64
N PHE A 263 -1.94 9.12 -5.77
CA PHE A 263 -2.35 10.32 -6.46
C PHE A 263 -3.46 11.09 -5.72
N GLY A 264 -4.37 10.39 -5.03
CA GLY A 264 -5.35 11.01 -4.13
C GLY A 264 -4.70 11.82 -3.00
N HIS A 265 -3.65 11.30 -2.38
CA HIS A 265 -2.82 12.06 -1.44
C HIS A 265 -2.12 13.26 -2.09
N ALA A 266 -1.61 13.08 -3.31
CA ALA A 266 -0.96 14.16 -4.04
C ALA A 266 -1.95 15.29 -4.36
N LEU A 267 -3.17 14.97 -4.77
CA LEU A 267 -4.24 15.95 -5.00
C LEU A 267 -4.57 16.72 -3.72
N HIS A 268 -4.71 16.02 -2.58
CA HIS A 268 -4.93 16.66 -1.28
C HIS A 268 -3.83 17.70 -0.96
N SER A 269 -2.57 17.32 -1.21
CA SER A 269 -1.43 18.21 -0.97
C SER A 269 -1.34 19.38 -1.97
N LEU A 270 -1.67 19.16 -3.25
CA LEU A 270 -1.66 20.17 -4.29
C LEU A 270 -2.76 21.22 -4.10
N PHE A 271 -3.94 20.80 -3.64
CA PHE A 271 -5.06 21.70 -3.35
C PHE A 271 -4.95 22.42 -2.00
N CYS A 272 -3.92 22.12 -1.21
CA CYS A 272 -3.69 22.83 0.03
C CYS A 272 -3.54 24.34 -0.22
N ASP A 273 -4.33 25.15 0.53
CA ASP A 273 -4.30 26.61 0.48
C ASP A 273 -4.51 27.21 1.88
N VAL A 274 -3.50 27.09 2.72
CA VAL A 274 -3.51 27.58 4.10
C VAL A 274 -2.53 28.71 4.31
N HIS A 275 -2.86 29.69 5.13
CA HIS A 275 -2.04 30.85 5.39
C HIS A 275 -0.88 30.57 6.36
N TYR A 276 -1.09 29.65 7.28
CA TYR A 276 -0.13 29.34 8.33
C TYR A 276 0.43 27.94 8.14
N TYR A 277 1.75 27.81 8.28
CA TYR A 277 2.42 26.53 8.27
C TYR A 277 1.90 25.63 9.40
N GLY A 278 1.69 24.34 9.11
CA GLY A 278 1.27 23.33 10.09
C GLY A 278 -0.24 23.18 10.30
N VAL A 279 -1.09 24.10 9.75
CA VAL A 279 -2.55 23.94 9.83
C VAL A 279 -3.15 23.17 8.66
N SER A 280 -2.31 22.68 7.76
CA SER A 280 -2.71 21.77 6.66
C SER A 280 -2.78 20.32 7.08
N ASP A 281 -2.21 19.98 8.23
CA ASP A 281 -2.16 18.61 8.71
C ASP A 281 -3.55 18.16 9.15
N VAL A 282 -3.93 16.97 8.74
CA VAL A 282 -5.21 16.33 9.10
C VAL A 282 -4.97 15.23 10.13
N PRO A 283 -5.98 14.86 10.94
CA PRO A 283 -5.86 13.72 11.83
C PRO A 283 -5.41 12.46 11.10
N ARG A 284 -4.57 11.64 11.74
CA ARG A 284 -3.98 10.45 11.12
C ARG A 284 -5.03 9.44 10.65
N ASP A 285 -6.13 9.34 11.36
CA ASP A 285 -7.28 8.48 11.04
C ASP A 285 -8.28 9.10 10.04
N PHE A 286 -7.92 10.25 9.43
CA PHE A 286 -8.63 10.86 8.31
C PHE A 286 -7.80 10.82 7.00
N VAL A 287 -6.47 10.74 7.11
CA VAL A 287 -5.54 11.00 6.01
C VAL A 287 -5.78 10.13 4.78
N GLU A 288 -6.29 8.92 4.96
CA GLU A 288 -6.58 7.95 3.89
C GLU A 288 -7.93 8.18 3.18
N LEU A 289 -8.77 9.12 3.64
CA LEU A 289 -10.06 9.36 2.98
C LEU A 289 -9.90 9.80 1.51
N PRO A 290 -9.07 10.82 1.18
CA PRO A 290 -8.89 11.25 -0.21
C PRO A 290 -8.27 10.15 -1.09
N SER A 291 -7.28 9.44 -0.58
CA SER A 291 -6.58 8.37 -1.31
C SER A 291 -7.51 7.20 -1.63
N GLN A 292 -8.25 6.69 -0.64
CA GLN A 292 -9.18 5.58 -0.81
C GLN A 292 -10.40 5.95 -1.67
N VAL A 293 -10.84 7.19 -1.68
CA VAL A 293 -11.87 7.67 -2.61
C VAL A 293 -11.34 7.67 -4.04
N ASP A 294 -10.08 8.04 -4.25
CA ASP A 294 -9.49 8.10 -5.58
C ASP A 294 -9.26 6.71 -6.21
N GLU A 295 -9.07 5.67 -5.40
CA GLU A 295 -8.99 4.26 -5.85
C GLU A 295 -10.20 3.83 -6.70
N HIS A 296 -11.40 4.33 -6.38
CA HIS A 296 -12.63 3.94 -7.07
C HIS A 296 -12.60 4.30 -8.56
N TRP A 297 -11.85 5.34 -8.93
CA TRP A 297 -11.72 5.75 -10.33
C TRP A 297 -10.90 4.75 -11.16
N ALA A 298 -10.06 3.94 -10.54
CA ALA A 298 -9.27 2.94 -11.26
C ALA A 298 -10.12 1.92 -12.03
N VAL A 299 -11.31 1.62 -11.51
CA VAL A 299 -12.23 0.62 -12.10
C VAL A 299 -13.47 1.23 -12.75
N GLU A 300 -13.57 2.56 -12.76
CA GLU A 300 -14.70 3.25 -13.37
C GLU A 300 -14.69 3.05 -14.91
N PRO A 301 -15.78 2.60 -15.54
CA PRO A 301 -15.79 2.26 -16.96
C PRO A 301 -15.37 3.38 -17.91
N GLU A 302 -15.67 4.64 -17.60
CA GLU A 302 -15.21 5.78 -18.41
C GLU A 302 -13.70 5.98 -18.31
N VAL A 303 -13.11 5.77 -17.14
CA VAL A 303 -11.69 5.93 -16.89
C VAL A 303 -10.91 4.78 -17.51
N LEU A 304 -11.39 3.53 -17.34
CA LEU A 304 -10.79 2.34 -17.98
C LEU A 304 -10.68 2.50 -19.50
N LYS A 305 -11.67 3.08 -20.17
CA LYS A 305 -11.60 3.35 -21.63
C LYS A 305 -10.46 4.30 -22.02
N VAL A 306 -10.04 5.15 -21.10
CA VAL A 306 -8.96 6.11 -21.36
C VAL A 306 -7.61 5.42 -21.22
N TYR A 307 -7.38 4.71 -20.14
CA TYR A 307 -6.03 4.21 -19.79
C TYR A 307 -5.84 2.71 -19.96
N ALA A 308 -6.87 1.89 -19.77
CA ALA A 308 -6.73 0.43 -19.82
C ALA A 308 -6.70 -0.07 -21.27
N LYS A 309 -5.62 0.23 -21.97
CA LYS A 309 -5.38 -0.11 -23.37
C LYS A 309 -4.21 -1.07 -23.50
N HIS A 310 -4.38 -2.10 -24.29
CA HIS A 310 -3.34 -3.08 -24.54
C HIS A 310 -2.09 -2.40 -25.12
N TYR A 311 -0.95 -2.55 -24.47
CA TYR A 311 0.29 -1.80 -24.78
C TYR A 311 0.81 -1.97 -26.21
N GLN A 312 0.48 -3.09 -26.90
CA GLN A 312 0.88 -3.35 -28.29
C GLN A 312 -0.21 -3.00 -29.30
N THR A 313 -1.47 -3.33 -29.03
CA THR A 313 -2.57 -3.18 -30.00
C THR A 313 -3.36 -1.88 -29.82
N GLY A 314 -3.29 -1.25 -28.65
CA GLY A 314 -4.10 -0.07 -28.30
C GLY A 314 -5.57 -0.38 -28.05
N GLU A 315 -5.98 -1.64 -28.10
CA GLU A 315 -7.35 -2.06 -27.83
C GLU A 315 -7.69 -1.85 -26.35
N VAL A 316 -8.88 -1.34 -26.08
CA VAL A 316 -9.40 -1.17 -24.72
C VAL A 316 -9.64 -2.55 -24.10
N ILE A 317 -9.40 -2.66 -22.80
CA ILE A 317 -9.64 -3.89 -22.02
C ILE A 317 -11.07 -4.43 -22.27
N PRO A 318 -11.24 -5.73 -22.58
CA PRO A 318 -12.56 -6.30 -22.83
C PRO A 318 -13.47 -6.22 -21.61
N GLN A 319 -14.75 -5.85 -21.81
CA GLN A 319 -15.72 -5.74 -20.72
C GLN A 319 -15.85 -7.05 -19.91
N ALA A 320 -15.77 -8.19 -20.56
CA ALA A 320 -15.78 -9.49 -19.87
C ALA A 320 -14.62 -9.66 -18.87
N LEU A 321 -13.46 -9.07 -19.15
CA LEU A 321 -12.31 -9.11 -18.24
C LEU A 321 -12.50 -8.13 -17.07
N VAL A 322 -13.05 -6.94 -17.34
CA VAL A 322 -13.43 -5.97 -16.31
C VAL A 322 -14.48 -6.56 -15.36
N ASP A 323 -15.49 -7.23 -15.89
CA ASP A 323 -16.53 -7.86 -15.06
C ASP A 323 -15.96 -8.95 -14.14
N LYS A 324 -14.99 -9.74 -14.62
CA LYS A 324 -14.27 -10.71 -13.80
C LYS A 324 -13.42 -10.03 -12.72
N MET A 325 -12.72 -8.98 -13.07
CA MET A 325 -11.90 -8.18 -12.13
C MET A 325 -12.77 -7.64 -10.99
N ILE A 326 -13.89 -6.97 -11.30
CA ILE A 326 -14.81 -6.42 -10.30
C ILE A 326 -15.41 -7.53 -9.41
N LYS A 327 -15.83 -8.66 -10.00
CA LYS A 327 -16.38 -9.80 -9.24
C LYS A 327 -15.33 -10.43 -8.31
N SER A 328 -14.08 -10.50 -8.74
CA SER A 328 -13.00 -11.10 -7.95
C SER A 328 -12.43 -10.14 -6.90
N GLY A 329 -12.63 -8.83 -7.05
CA GLY A 329 -12.02 -7.81 -6.19
C GLY A 329 -12.40 -7.88 -4.70
N LYS A 330 -13.52 -8.56 -4.38
CA LYS A 330 -13.92 -8.79 -2.98
C LYS A 330 -13.40 -10.12 -2.40
N TYR A 331 -12.77 -10.97 -3.22
CA TYR A 331 -12.19 -12.23 -2.75
C TYR A 331 -10.85 -11.95 -2.09
N GLY A 332 -10.65 -12.44 -0.89
CA GLY A 332 -9.48 -12.19 -0.08
C GLY A 332 -9.65 -11.07 0.95
N GLN A 333 -10.76 -10.32 0.89
CA GLN A 333 -11.04 -9.26 1.88
C GLN A 333 -11.16 -9.78 3.31
N GLY A 334 -11.63 -11.03 3.50
CA GLY A 334 -11.68 -11.66 4.82
C GLY A 334 -10.31 -11.75 5.46
N PHE A 335 -9.35 -12.34 4.76
CA PHE A 335 -7.98 -12.47 5.24
C PHE A 335 -7.28 -11.10 5.38
N ALA A 336 -7.34 -10.26 4.35
CA ALA A 336 -6.67 -8.96 4.37
C ALA A 336 -7.15 -8.08 5.53
N THR A 337 -8.48 -8.03 5.77
CA THR A 337 -9.04 -7.27 6.88
C THR A 337 -8.66 -7.90 8.23
N THR A 338 -8.68 -9.24 8.36
CA THR A 338 -8.29 -9.91 9.60
C THR A 338 -6.81 -9.67 9.93
N GLU A 339 -5.91 -9.75 8.95
CA GLU A 339 -4.48 -9.47 9.10
C GLU A 339 -4.25 -8.02 9.56
N TYR A 340 -4.93 -7.06 8.95
CA TYR A 340 -4.84 -5.65 9.32
C TYR A 340 -5.38 -5.38 10.73
N LEU A 341 -6.55 -5.94 11.07
CA LEU A 341 -7.15 -5.78 12.41
C LEU A 341 -6.29 -6.44 13.50
N ALA A 342 -5.68 -7.60 13.22
CA ALA A 342 -4.77 -8.23 14.17
C ALA A 342 -3.59 -7.34 14.52
N ALA A 343 -3.00 -6.67 13.53
CA ALA A 343 -1.95 -5.67 13.75
C ALA A 343 -2.46 -4.46 14.54
N SER A 344 -3.70 -4.01 14.26
CA SER A 344 -4.32 -2.89 14.98
C SER A 344 -4.60 -3.22 16.45
N TYR A 345 -5.08 -4.43 16.75
CA TYR A 345 -5.23 -4.89 18.13
C TYR A 345 -3.88 -4.95 18.86
N LEU A 346 -2.87 -5.53 18.22
CA LEU A 346 -1.53 -5.62 18.81
C LEU A 346 -0.94 -4.24 19.11
N ASP A 347 -1.11 -3.27 18.19
CA ASP A 347 -0.69 -1.89 18.41
C ASP A 347 -1.40 -1.26 19.60
N MET A 348 -2.72 -1.40 19.66
CA MET A 348 -3.50 -0.91 20.79
C MET A 348 -3.11 -1.58 22.12
N ASP A 349 -2.96 -2.91 22.13
CA ASP A 349 -2.64 -3.67 23.34
C ASP A 349 -1.27 -3.27 23.92
N TYR A 350 -0.29 -2.96 23.08
CA TYR A 350 0.98 -2.37 23.54
C TYR A 350 0.80 -0.96 24.12
N HIS A 351 -0.04 -0.13 23.53
CA HIS A 351 -0.08 1.30 23.82
C HIS A 351 -1.11 1.72 24.86
N VAL A 352 -2.01 0.81 25.27
CA VAL A 352 -2.87 0.98 26.43
C VAL A 352 -2.22 0.48 27.74
N LEU A 353 -1.01 -0.08 27.67
CA LEU A 353 -0.27 -0.51 28.84
C LEU A 353 0.04 0.69 29.73
N LYS A 354 -0.38 0.61 31.02
CA LYS A 354 -0.06 1.62 32.03
C LYS A 354 1.28 1.37 32.74
N GLU A 355 1.86 0.20 32.57
CA GLU A 355 3.23 -0.16 32.99
C GLU A 355 3.78 -1.23 32.08
N ILE A 356 5.09 -1.21 31.86
CA ILE A 356 5.77 -2.21 31.03
C ILE A 356 6.38 -3.23 31.99
N PRO A 357 5.92 -4.50 31.98
CA PRO A 357 6.48 -5.53 32.81
C PRO A 357 7.99 -5.72 32.54
N ALA A 358 8.78 -5.86 33.60
CA ALA A 358 10.22 -6.04 33.47
C ALA A 358 10.56 -7.32 32.68
N ASP A 359 9.72 -8.35 32.78
CA ASP A 359 9.81 -9.65 32.13
C ASP A 359 8.93 -9.75 30.85
N LEU A 360 8.52 -8.63 30.27
CA LEU A 360 7.73 -8.62 29.02
C LEU A 360 8.46 -9.39 27.92
N ASP A 361 7.85 -10.50 27.51
CA ASP A 361 8.28 -11.33 26.40
C ASP A 361 7.57 -10.88 25.12
N ILE A 362 8.31 -10.16 24.26
CA ILE A 362 7.79 -9.57 23.02
C ILE A 362 7.26 -10.61 22.03
N GLU A 363 7.78 -11.82 22.07
CA GLU A 363 7.37 -12.90 21.14
C GLU A 363 6.05 -13.56 21.58
N LYS A 364 5.74 -13.50 22.86
CA LYS A 364 4.51 -14.10 23.43
C LYS A 364 3.38 -13.09 23.61
N PHE A 365 3.71 -11.81 23.67
CA PHE A 365 2.72 -10.74 23.76
C PHE A 365 1.84 -10.70 22.53
#